data_31e5d62657b3eedc83390f1967c5d194
#
_entry.id   31e5d62657b3eedc83390f1967c5d194
#
_cell.length_a   1.000
_cell.length_b   1.000
_cell.length_c   1.000
_cell.angle_alpha   90.00
_cell.angle_beta   90.00
_cell.angle_gamma   90.00
#
_symmetry.space_group_name_H-M   'P 1'
#
loop_
_entity.id
_entity.type
_entity.pdbx_description
1 polymer ?
#
loop_
_entity_poly.entity_id
_entity_poly.type
_entity_poly.pdbx_seq_one_letter_code
_entity_poly.pdbx_strand_id
1 'polypeptide(L)'
;MIQAIFFDFNGVIIDDERIHLKAYREVLNGEGLDFSDNDYFACLGMDDVAFVRAAYARAEKKVTDEKTREVIDFEHALHRQLINEDLPVHPGVVTFVKAAARRYALGLVSMAERSEIDHVLQLAALDKCFSVFVSAEPGLKHKPAPDSYQRALELLNEARRANQKLPLRASECLVIEDAPPGILAGRTARMHTLGVTNTVSAETLRAVGSEVVTPNLADWNTDAVHQLFD
;
A
#
# COMPACT_ATOMS: atom_id res chain seq x y z
N MET A 1 -23.69 7.59 -0.68
CA MET A 1 -22.86 8.29 -1.72
C MET A 1 -21.42 8.38 -1.21
N ILE A 2 -20.46 7.85 -1.96
CA ILE A 2 -19.03 7.90 -1.64
C ILE A 2 -18.53 9.35 -1.70
N GLN A 3 -17.75 9.75 -0.70
CA GLN A 3 -17.14 11.07 -0.59
C GLN A 3 -15.62 11.01 -0.39
N ALA A 4 -15.09 9.86 0.03
CA ALA A 4 -13.65 9.64 0.18
C ALA A 4 -13.24 8.29 -0.39
N ILE A 5 -12.00 8.21 -0.91
CA ILE A 5 -11.39 6.97 -1.37
C ILE A 5 -10.03 6.82 -0.68
N PHE A 6 -9.84 5.67 -0.05
CA PHE A 6 -8.58 5.27 0.58
C PHE A 6 -7.91 4.20 -0.28
N PHE A 7 -6.71 4.47 -0.73
CA PHE A 7 -5.91 3.56 -1.55
C PHE A 7 -4.87 2.85 -0.69
N ASP A 8 -4.70 1.57 -0.88
CA ASP A 8 -3.42 0.94 -0.55
C ASP A 8 -2.35 1.43 -1.52
N PHE A 9 -1.08 1.15 -1.20
CA PHE A 9 0.07 1.62 -1.98
C PHE A 9 0.67 0.50 -2.82
N ASN A 10 1.36 -0.47 -2.18
CA ASN A 10 1.96 -1.59 -2.88
C ASN A 10 0.86 -2.51 -3.44
N GLY A 11 1.00 -2.91 -4.70
CA GLY A 11 -0.01 -3.70 -5.38
C GLY A 11 -1.24 -2.92 -5.88
N VAL A 12 -1.45 -1.65 -5.44
CA VAL A 12 -2.53 -0.78 -5.93
C VAL A 12 -2.00 0.39 -6.74
N ILE A 13 -1.08 1.17 -6.19
CA ILE A 13 -0.44 2.31 -6.87
C ILE A 13 0.78 1.82 -7.66
N ILE A 14 1.64 1.02 -7.03
CA ILE A 14 2.93 0.60 -7.56
C ILE A 14 3.06 -0.93 -7.52
N ASP A 15 3.73 -1.50 -8.52
CA ASP A 15 4.12 -2.92 -8.63
C ASP A 15 5.63 -3.05 -8.39
N ASP A 16 6.07 -2.87 -7.17
CA ASP A 16 7.49 -2.83 -6.80
C ASP A 16 8.00 -4.09 -6.09
N GLU A 17 7.17 -5.09 -5.90
CA GLU A 17 7.55 -6.36 -5.25
C GLU A 17 8.79 -7.01 -5.88
N ARG A 18 8.88 -6.97 -7.22
CA ARG A 18 10.05 -7.49 -7.95
C ARG A 18 11.28 -6.61 -7.78
N ILE A 19 11.10 -5.33 -7.51
CA ILE A 19 12.19 -4.39 -7.25
C ILE A 19 12.74 -4.63 -5.86
N HIS A 20 11.88 -4.79 -4.86
CA HIS A 20 12.27 -5.18 -3.50
C HIS A 20 13.01 -6.53 -3.50
N LEU A 21 12.47 -7.55 -4.19
CA LEU A 21 13.15 -8.84 -4.37
C LEU A 21 14.58 -8.65 -4.92
N LYS A 22 14.72 -7.85 -5.99
CA LYS A 22 16.03 -7.58 -6.62
C LYS A 22 16.96 -6.86 -5.65
N ALA A 23 16.47 -5.82 -4.97
CA ALA A 23 17.25 -5.03 -4.03
C ALA A 23 17.72 -5.86 -2.83
N TYR A 24 16.82 -6.56 -2.15
CA TYR A 24 17.18 -7.44 -1.03
C TYR A 24 18.16 -8.53 -1.45
N ARG A 25 17.95 -9.18 -2.60
CA ARG A 25 18.86 -10.21 -3.09
C ARG A 25 20.26 -9.66 -3.34
N GLU A 26 20.38 -8.49 -3.95
CA GLU A 26 21.67 -7.86 -4.23
C GLU A 26 22.40 -7.50 -2.93
N VAL A 27 21.70 -6.87 -2.00
CA VAL A 27 22.28 -6.45 -0.71
C VAL A 27 22.67 -7.67 0.13
N LEU A 28 21.79 -8.66 0.29
CA LEU A 28 22.05 -9.84 1.11
C LEU A 28 23.15 -10.74 0.52
N ASN A 29 23.20 -10.87 -0.82
CA ASN A 29 24.31 -11.57 -1.49
C ASN A 29 25.64 -10.83 -1.29
N GLY A 30 25.64 -9.50 -1.29
CA GLY A 30 26.80 -8.67 -0.92
C GLY A 30 27.31 -8.93 0.50
N GLU A 31 26.42 -9.29 1.43
CA GLU A 31 26.74 -9.72 2.80
C GLU A 31 27.18 -11.20 2.88
N GLY A 32 27.32 -11.87 1.75
CA GLY A 32 27.69 -13.28 1.66
C GLY A 32 26.60 -14.25 2.16
N LEU A 33 25.33 -13.87 2.02
CA LEU A 33 24.18 -14.74 2.18
C LEU A 33 23.76 -15.22 0.79
N ASP A 34 23.60 -16.54 0.61
CA ASP A 34 22.98 -17.11 -0.59
C ASP A 34 21.45 -16.99 -0.45
N PHE A 35 20.89 -15.88 -0.94
CA PHE A 35 19.48 -15.54 -0.77
C PHE A 35 18.73 -15.69 -2.09
N SER A 36 17.84 -16.67 -2.14
CA SER A 36 17.08 -17.04 -3.33
C SER A 36 15.72 -16.33 -3.39
N ASP A 37 15.07 -16.35 -4.57
CA ASP A 37 13.69 -15.87 -4.73
C ASP A 37 12.71 -16.63 -3.80
N ASN A 38 12.91 -17.92 -3.59
CA ASN A 38 12.09 -18.71 -2.67
C ASN A 38 12.24 -18.24 -1.21
N ASP A 39 13.44 -17.81 -0.80
CA ASP A 39 13.67 -17.27 0.53
C ASP A 39 12.95 -15.93 0.71
N TYR A 40 12.95 -15.09 -0.32
CA TYR A 40 12.21 -13.84 -0.34
C TYR A 40 10.71 -14.09 -0.16
N PHE A 41 10.12 -14.91 -1.03
CA PHE A 41 8.68 -15.21 -0.96
C PHE A 41 8.24 -15.87 0.34
N ALA A 42 9.12 -16.60 1.01
CA ALA A 42 8.83 -17.17 2.32
C ALA A 42 8.82 -16.13 3.46
N CYS A 43 9.34 -14.93 3.20
CA CYS A 43 9.38 -13.80 4.15
C CYS A 43 8.35 -12.71 3.87
N LEU A 44 7.52 -12.88 2.82
CA LEU A 44 6.48 -11.88 2.47
C LEU A 44 5.55 -11.60 3.65
N GLY A 45 5.23 -10.32 3.81
CA GLY A 45 4.35 -9.85 4.90
C GLY A 45 5.07 -9.60 6.23
N MET A 46 6.38 -9.82 6.30
CA MET A 46 7.19 -9.37 7.42
C MET A 46 7.52 -7.87 7.27
N ASP A 47 7.74 -7.19 8.40
CA ASP A 47 8.42 -5.88 8.35
C ASP A 47 9.91 -6.07 8.02
N ASP A 48 10.59 -5.02 7.60
CA ASP A 48 11.99 -5.05 7.15
C ASP A 48 12.95 -5.65 8.20
N VAL A 49 12.73 -5.31 9.47
CA VAL A 49 13.55 -5.83 10.57
C VAL A 49 13.38 -7.34 10.72
N ALA A 50 12.14 -7.80 10.69
CA ALA A 50 11.84 -9.23 10.78
C ALA A 50 12.35 -9.97 9.54
N PHE A 51 12.21 -9.36 8.35
CA PHE A 51 12.70 -9.89 7.08
C PHE A 51 14.22 -10.11 7.11
N VAL A 52 15.00 -9.08 7.43
CA VAL A 52 16.46 -9.18 7.47
C VAL A 52 16.91 -10.21 8.49
N ARG A 53 16.30 -10.23 9.69
CA ARG A 53 16.61 -11.23 10.71
C ARG A 53 16.29 -12.65 10.26
N ALA A 54 15.18 -12.85 9.56
CA ALA A 54 14.81 -14.15 9.00
C ALA A 54 15.80 -14.61 7.92
N ALA A 55 16.27 -13.70 7.04
CA ALA A 55 17.27 -13.99 6.02
C ALA A 55 18.60 -14.45 6.66
N TYR A 56 19.07 -13.74 7.68
CA TYR A 56 20.28 -14.14 8.41
C TYR A 56 20.11 -15.47 9.16
N ALA A 57 18.96 -15.69 9.79
CA ALA A 57 18.68 -16.95 10.50
C ALA A 57 18.67 -18.17 9.55
N ARG A 58 18.13 -18.02 8.33
CA ARG A 58 18.16 -19.06 7.29
C ARG A 58 19.57 -19.41 6.86
N ALA A 59 20.47 -18.44 6.81
CA ALA A 59 21.90 -18.63 6.52
C ALA A 59 22.71 -19.10 7.75
N GLU A 60 22.04 -19.44 8.87
CA GLU A 60 22.65 -19.83 10.16
C GLU A 60 23.64 -18.77 10.70
N LYS A 61 23.41 -17.49 10.34
CA LYS A 61 24.20 -16.34 10.80
C LYS A 61 23.44 -15.52 11.82
N LYS A 62 24.16 -14.88 12.74
CA LYS A 62 23.60 -13.89 13.66
C LYS A 62 23.74 -12.51 13.07
N VAL A 63 22.75 -11.66 13.28
CA VAL A 63 22.77 -10.27 12.88
C VAL A 63 22.54 -9.37 14.11
N THR A 64 23.28 -8.26 14.20
CA THR A 64 23.08 -7.22 15.22
C THR A 64 22.01 -6.22 14.76
N ASP A 65 21.44 -5.47 15.69
CA ASP A 65 20.47 -4.42 15.37
C ASP A 65 21.07 -3.31 14.48
N GLU A 66 22.35 -3.01 14.67
CA GLU A 66 23.09 -2.05 13.83
C GLU A 66 23.20 -2.55 12.39
N LYS A 67 23.65 -3.83 12.22
CA LYS A 67 23.78 -4.43 10.89
C LYS A 67 22.42 -4.62 10.20
N THR A 68 21.38 -4.92 10.98
CA THR A 68 20.00 -4.99 10.44
C THR A 68 19.60 -3.66 9.81
N ARG A 69 19.82 -2.54 10.50
CA ARG A 69 19.54 -1.20 9.97
C ARG A 69 20.38 -0.88 8.74
N GLU A 70 21.70 -1.19 8.78
CA GLU A 70 22.57 -0.97 7.63
C GLU A 70 22.06 -1.70 6.36
N VAL A 71 21.64 -2.96 6.49
CA VAL A 71 21.08 -3.74 5.37
C VAL A 71 19.79 -3.11 4.84
N ILE A 72 18.89 -2.67 5.72
CA ILE A 72 17.66 -2.00 5.35
C ILE A 72 17.97 -0.68 4.63
N ASP A 73 18.89 0.15 5.16
CA ASP A 73 19.27 1.42 4.55
C ASP A 73 19.86 1.22 3.13
N PHE A 74 20.66 0.18 2.93
CA PHE A 74 21.20 -0.17 1.61
C PHE A 74 20.10 -0.64 0.64
N GLU A 75 19.18 -1.47 1.12
CA GLU A 75 18.05 -1.92 0.32
C GLU A 75 17.18 -0.73 -0.11
N HIS A 76 16.79 0.13 0.81
CA HIS A 76 16.00 1.33 0.50
C HIS A 76 16.70 2.26 -0.50
N ALA A 77 18.03 2.40 -0.40
CA ALA A 77 18.79 3.20 -1.35
C ALA A 77 18.78 2.59 -2.75
N LEU A 78 18.98 1.27 -2.85
CA LEU A 78 18.96 0.54 -4.11
C LEU A 78 17.56 0.48 -4.73
N HIS A 79 16.53 0.20 -3.92
CA HIS A 79 15.14 0.24 -4.34
C HIS A 79 14.78 1.62 -4.94
N ARG A 80 15.14 2.70 -4.25
CA ARG A 80 14.93 4.08 -4.74
C ARG A 80 15.65 4.33 -6.08
N GLN A 81 16.87 3.84 -6.23
CA GLN A 81 17.60 3.95 -7.50
C GLN A 81 16.86 3.22 -8.62
N LEU A 82 16.45 1.98 -8.41
CA LEU A 82 15.76 1.16 -9.39
C LEU A 82 14.41 1.77 -9.80
N ILE A 83 13.66 2.31 -8.85
CA ILE A 83 12.41 3.04 -9.11
C ILE A 83 12.63 4.31 -9.94
N ASN A 84 13.75 5.03 -9.74
CA ASN A 84 14.09 6.19 -10.58
C ASN A 84 14.38 5.80 -12.03
N GLU A 85 14.90 4.61 -12.26
CA GLU A 85 15.21 4.11 -13.62
C GLU A 85 13.93 3.66 -14.35
N ASP A 86 13.02 3.01 -13.64
CA ASP A 86 11.74 2.50 -14.18
C ASP A 86 10.68 2.50 -13.07
N LEU A 87 9.75 3.44 -13.15
CA LEU A 87 8.67 3.58 -12.17
C LEU A 87 7.51 2.62 -12.50
N PRO A 88 7.32 1.52 -11.78
CA PRO A 88 6.33 0.50 -12.11
C PRO A 88 4.93 0.84 -11.56
N VAL A 89 4.34 1.92 -12.02
CA VAL A 89 2.96 2.28 -11.65
C VAL A 89 1.96 1.37 -12.36
N HIS A 90 1.00 0.84 -11.62
CA HIS A 90 -0.04 -0.01 -12.19
C HIS A 90 -0.86 0.70 -13.28
N PRO A 91 -1.32 -0.03 -14.32
CA PRO A 91 -2.09 0.54 -15.43
C PRO A 91 -3.32 1.31 -14.97
N GLY A 92 -3.49 2.53 -15.50
CA GLY A 92 -4.66 3.38 -15.24
C GLY A 92 -4.64 4.18 -13.94
N VAL A 93 -3.76 3.85 -12.99
CA VAL A 93 -3.71 4.47 -11.65
C VAL A 93 -3.56 5.98 -11.73
N VAL A 94 -2.60 6.48 -12.49
CA VAL A 94 -2.35 7.94 -12.58
C VAL A 94 -3.58 8.67 -13.11
N THR A 95 -4.23 8.12 -14.11
CA THR A 95 -5.44 8.72 -14.71
C THR A 95 -6.61 8.68 -13.74
N PHE A 96 -6.84 7.52 -13.11
CA PHE A 96 -7.93 7.33 -12.16
C PHE A 96 -7.75 8.22 -10.91
N VAL A 97 -6.58 8.23 -10.29
CA VAL A 97 -6.29 9.04 -9.09
C VAL A 97 -6.47 10.53 -9.37
N LYS A 98 -5.94 11.04 -10.51
CA LYS A 98 -6.12 12.44 -10.90
C LYS A 98 -7.59 12.80 -11.16
N ALA A 99 -8.36 11.90 -11.73
CA ALA A 99 -9.80 12.11 -11.92
C ALA A 99 -10.56 12.05 -10.58
N ALA A 100 -10.23 11.08 -9.74
CA ALA A 100 -10.85 10.89 -8.43
C ALA A 100 -10.58 12.07 -7.48
N ALA A 101 -9.37 12.63 -7.49
CA ALA A 101 -9.00 13.79 -6.66
C ALA A 101 -9.84 15.05 -6.93
N ARG A 102 -10.50 15.11 -8.08
CA ARG A 102 -11.40 16.23 -8.42
C ARG A 102 -12.80 16.10 -7.80
N ARG A 103 -13.18 14.90 -7.38
CA ARG A 103 -14.55 14.56 -6.90
C ARG A 103 -14.58 14.07 -5.46
N TYR A 104 -13.52 13.42 -5.00
CA TYR A 104 -13.43 12.76 -3.71
C TYR A 104 -12.23 13.28 -2.91
N ALA A 105 -12.32 13.20 -1.60
CA ALA A 105 -11.14 13.31 -0.75
C ALA A 105 -10.34 12.01 -0.85
N LEU A 106 -9.05 12.08 -1.15
CA LEU A 106 -8.21 10.90 -1.28
C LEU A 106 -7.28 10.75 -0.07
N GLY A 107 -7.15 9.53 0.42
CA GLY A 107 -6.16 9.12 1.40
C GLY A 107 -5.34 7.92 0.90
N LEU A 108 -4.12 7.80 1.36
CA LEU A 108 -3.25 6.67 1.11
C LEU A 108 -2.96 5.96 2.43
N VAL A 109 -3.11 4.63 2.45
CA VAL A 109 -3.04 3.81 3.67
C VAL A 109 -2.16 2.59 3.39
N SER A 110 -0.92 2.64 3.85
CA SER A 110 0.09 1.61 3.60
C SER A 110 0.88 1.28 4.86
N MET A 111 1.60 0.16 4.81
CA MET A 111 2.65 -0.20 5.78
C MET A 111 4.06 0.20 5.27
N ALA A 112 4.17 0.76 4.06
CA ALA A 112 5.41 1.33 3.54
C ALA A 112 5.83 2.58 4.33
N GLU A 113 7.10 2.90 4.30
CA GLU A 113 7.60 4.13 4.91
C GLU A 113 7.13 5.37 4.17
N ARG A 114 6.88 6.44 4.91
CA ARG A 114 6.39 7.70 4.36
C ARG A 114 7.33 8.28 3.29
N SER A 115 8.61 8.14 3.48
CA SER A 115 9.64 8.63 2.54
C SER A 115 9.58 7.93 1.19
N GLU A 116 9.27 6.65 1.17
CA GLU A 116 9.08 5.84 -0.03
C GLU A 116 7.81 6.26 -0.77
N ILE A 117 6.70 6.33 -0.06
CA ILE A 117 5.41 6.80 -0.60
C ILE A 117 5.57 8.18 -1.26
N ASP A 118 6.17 9.15 -0.55
CA ASP A 118 6.36 10.51 -1.06
C ASP A 118 7.23 10.51 -2.33
N HIS A 119 8.27 9.69 -2.39
CA HIS A 119 9.15 9.58 -3.54
C HIS A 119 8.40 9.08 -4.79
N VAL A 120 7.69 7.97 -4.68
CA VAL A 120 6.88 7.39 -5.77
C VAL A 120 5.79 8.35 -6.25
N LEU A 121 5.06 8.98 -5.31
CA LEU A 121 4.01 9.93 -5.66
C LEU A 121 4.55 11.17 -6.37
N GLN A 122 5.74 11.65 -6.03
CA GLN A 122 6.41 12.74 -6.74
C GLN A 122 6.76 12.33 -8.17
N LEU A 123 7.37 11.16 -8.36
CA LEU A 123 7.72 10.65 -9.69
C LEU A 123 6.48 10.44 -10.57
N ALA A 124 5.38 9.93 -9.99
CA ALA A 124 4.10 9.74 -10.68
C ALA A 124 3.30 11.03 -10.89
N ALA A 125 3.75 12.18 -10.36
CA ALA A 125 3.02 13.45 -10.29
C ALA A 125 1.62 13.29 -9.65
N LEU A 126 1.55 12.55 -8.53
CA LEU A 126 0.37 12.29 -7.71
C LEU A 126 0.47 12.90 -6.30
N ASP A 127 1.58 13.53 -5.95
CA ASP A 127 1.88 14.11 -4.64
C ASP A 127 0.80 15.07 -4.11
N LYS A 128 0.11 15.77 -5.01
CA LYS A 128 -0.97 16.72 -4.69
C LYS A 128 -2.38 16.13 -4.71
N CYS A 129 -2.51 14.85 -5.02
CA CYS A 129 -3.82 14.21 -5.12
C CYS A 129 -4.35 13.72 -3.77
N PHE A 130 -3.48 13.43 -2.83
CA PHE A 130 -3.84 12.87 -1.53
C PHE A 130 -3.81 13.92 -0.42
N SER A 131 -4.84 13.92 0.42
CA SER A 131 -4.98 14.84 1.55
C SER A 131 -4.65 14.20 2.90
N VAL A 132 -4.63 12.87 2.97
CA VAL A 132 -4.37 12.09 4.19
C VAL A 132 -3.44 10.94 3.85
N PHE A 133 -2.53 10.67 4.79
CA PHE A 133 -1.59 9.57 4.70
C PHE A 133 -1.55 8.82 6.03
N VAL A 134 -1.63 7.49 5.96
CA VAL A 134 -1.32 6.58 7.05
C VAL A 134 -0.23 5.65 6.52
N SER A 135 0.95 5.76 7.06
CA SER A 135 2.12 4.93 6.75
C SER A 135 2.43 4.03 7.96
N ALA A 136 3.56 3.36 7.97
CA ALA A 136 4.01 2.58 9.12
C ALA A 136 4.10 3.47 10.38
N GLU A 137 3.11 3.43 11.24
CA GLU A 137 3.03 4.20 12.49
C GLU A 137 3.15 3.26 13.70
N PRO A 138 3.99 3.59 14.68
CA PRO A 138 4.07 2.80 15.92
C PRO A 138 2.71 2.72 16.63
N GLY A 139 2.30 1.50 16.99
CA GLY A 139 1.07 1.25 17.75
C GLY A 139 -0.18 1.01 16.92
N LEU A 140 -0.16 1.22 15.61
CA LEU A 140 -1.24 0.75 14.75
C LEU A 140 -1.11 -0.76 14.49
N LYS A 141 -2.22 -1.46 14.61
CA LYS A 141 -2.26 -2.87 14.22
C LYS A 141 -2.27 -2.98 12.69
N HIS A 142 -1.47 -3.93 12.21
CA HIS A 142 -1.40 -4.23 10.77
C HIS A 142 -2.72 -4.80 10.23
N LYS A 143 -2.98 -4.60 8.93
CA LYS A 143 -4.05 -5.29 8.22
C LYS A 143 -3.92 -6.81 8.48
N PRO A 144 -4.99 -7.55 8.81
CA PRO A 144 -6.40 -7.22 8.56
C PRO A 144 -7.12 -6.44 9.67
N ALA A 145 -6.44 -5.92 10.70
CA ALA A 145 -7.08 -5.02 11.65
C ALA A 145 -7.54 -3.72 10.96
N PRO A 146 -8.68 -3.12 11.37
CA PRO A 146 -9.23 -1.94 10.72
C PRO A 146 -8.50 -0.63 11.08
N ASP A 147 -7.54 -0.69 11.98
CA ASP A 147 -6.93 0.46 12.67
C ASP A 147 -6.41 1.50 11.68
N SER A 148 -5.71 1.08 10.63
CA SER A 148 -5.14 2.00 9.63
C SER A 148 -6.20 2.76 8.82
N TYR A 149 -7.28 2.10 8.40
CA TYR A 149 -8.38 2.76 7.69
C TYR A 149 -9.23 3.63 8.62
N GLN A 150 -9.45 3.22 9.86
CA GLN A 150 -10.11 4.05 10.87
C GLN A 150 -9.29 5.32 11.14
N ARG A 151 -7.96 5.18 11.27
CA ARG A 151 -7.03 6.30 11.44
C ARG A 151 -7.08 7.27 10.25
N ALA A 152 -7.11 6.77 9.03
CA ALA A 152 -7.25 7.59 7.83
C ALA A 152 -8.56 8.39 7.83
N LEU A 153 -9.68 7.78 8.22
CA LEU A 153 -10.96 8.47 8.35
C LEU A 153 -10.94 9.53 9.47
N GLU A 154 -10.30 9.26 10.61
CA GLU A 154 -10.11 10.22 11.69
C GLU A 154 -9.34 11.45 11.22
N LEU A 155 -8.17 11.26 10.61
CA LEU A 155 -7.34 12.34 10.07
C LEU A 155 -8.09 13.17 9.02
N LEU A 156 -8.83 12.50 8.12
CA LEU A 156 -9.65 13.18 7.14
C LEU A 156 -10.75 14.01 7.81
N ASN A 157 -11.39 13.47 8.84
CA ASN A 157 -12.44 14.17 9.57
C ASN A 157 -11.90 15.32 10.43
N GLU A 158 -10.70 15.23 10.95
CA GLU A 158 -10.00 16.35 11.60
C GLU A 158 -9.78 17.50 10.61
N ALA A 159 -9.23 17.19 9.42
CA ALA A 159 -9.03 18.19 8.37
C ALA A 159 -10.36 18.81 7.88
N ARG A 160 -11.43 18.01 7.77
CA ARG A 160 -12.77 18.49 7.42
C ARG A 160 -13.35 19.44 8.45
N ARG A 161 -13.24 19.11 9.74
CA ARG A 161 -13.71 20.00 10.84
C ARG A 161 -12.95 21.32 10.85
N ALA A 162 -11.62 21.30 10.66
CA ALA A 162 -10.81 22.51 10.55
C ALA A 162 -11.28 23.44 9.41
N ASN A 163 -11.86 22.86 8.35
CA ASN A 163 -12.43 23.56 7.21
C ASN A 163 -13.97 23.73 7.31
N GLN A 164 -14.56 23.60 8.49
CA GLN A 164 -16.00 23.75 8.78
C GLN A 164 -16.91 22.82 7.95
N LYS A 165 -16.39 21.66 7.54
CA LYS A 165 -17.16 20.62 6.84
C LYS A 165 -17.61 19.54 7.81
N LEU A 166 -18.76 18.93 7.52
CA LEU A 166 -19.27 17.81 8.31
C LEU A 166 -18.33 16.59 8.19
N PRO A 167 -18.16 15.83 9.29
CA PRO A 167 -17.39 14.60 9.27
C PRO A 167 -18.07 13.54 8.39
N LEU A 168 -17.28 12.69 7.75
CA LEU A 168 -17.75 11.54 6.99
C LEU A 168 -17.96 10.33 7.90
N ARG A 169 -18.88 9.47 7.49
CA ARG A 169 -19.08 8.14 8.05
C ARG A 169 -18.24 7.14 7.27
N ALA A 170 -17.94 6.00 7.89
CA ALA A 170 -17.23 4.92 7.20
C ALA A 170 -17.95 4.44 5.92
N SER A 171 -19.29 4.40 5.94
CA SER A 171 -20.11 4.05 4.78
C SER A 171 -20.08 5.08 3.62
N GLU A 172 -19.41 6.21 3.78
CA GLU A 172 -19.17 7.20 2.73
C GLU A 172 -17.75 7.09 2.18
N CYS A 173 -17.01 6.05 2.57
CA CYS A 173 -15.62 5.79 2.19
C CYS A 173 -15.51 4.50 1.39
N LEU A 174 -14.68 4.53 0.36
CA LEU A 174 -14.29 3.38 -0.45
C LEU A 174 -12.82 3.06 -0.19
N VAL A 175 -12.52 1.80 0.04
CA VAL A 175 -11.15 1.26 0.12
C VAL A 175 -10.83 0.57 -1.19
N ILE A 176 -9.67 0.85 -1.79
CA ILE A 176 -9.14 0.16 -2.97
C ILE A 176 -7.91 -0.63 -2.54
N GLU A 177 -7.95 -1.94 -2.77
CA GLU A 177 -7.00 -2.92 -2.25
C GLU A 177 -6.77 -4.06 -3.24
N ASP A 178 -5.62 -4.72 -3.12
CA ASP A 178 -5.21 -5.84 -3.98
C ASP A 178 -5.10 -7.18 -3.22
N ALA A 179 -5.15 -7.14 -1.89
CA ALA A 179 -4.86 -8.29 -1.04
C ALA A 179 -5.96 -8.56 0.01
N PRO A 180 -6.18 -9.83 0.40
CA PRO A 180 -7.18 -10.22 1.40
C PRO A 180 -7.11 -9.48 2.73
N PRO A 181 -5.92 -9.26 3.34
CA PRO A 181 -5.84 -8.54 4.61
C PRO A 181 -6.38 -7.12 4.53
N GLY A 182 -6.12 -6.40 3.42
CA GLY A 182 -6.61 -5.05 3.23
C GLY A 182 -8.11 -4.98 2.99
N ILE A 183 -8.67 -5.88 2.18
CA ILE A 183 -10.12 -5.99 2.01
C ILE A 183 -10.82 -6.26 3.36
N LEU A 184 -10.28 -7.18 4.17
CA LEU A 184 -10.82 -7.47 5.51
C LEU A 184 -10.73 -6.25 6.43
N ALA A 185 -9.64 -5.51 6.40
CA ALA A 185 -9.45 -4.28 7.18
C ALA A 185 -10.49 -3.22 6.81
N GLY A 186 -10.68 -2.94 5.50
CA GLY A 186 -11.68 -1.99 5.00
C GLY A 186 -13.11 -2.37 5.41
N ARG A 187 -13.47 -3.64 5.23
CA ARG A 187 -14.79 -4.17 5.64
C ARG A 187 -15.00 -4.09 7.14
N THR A 188 -14.00 -4.45 7.94
CA THR A 188 -14.08 -4.37 9.40
C THR A 188 -14.20 -2.92 9.87
N ALA A 189 -13.60 -1.97 9.13
CA ALA A 189 -13.80 -0.54 9.32
C ALA A 189 -15.19 -0.06 8.85
N ARG A 190 -16.06 -0.93 8.29
CA ARG A 190 -17.37 -0.62 7.74
C ARG A 190 -17.33 0.33 6.53
N MET A 191 -16.27 0.25 5.76
CA MET A 191 -16.10 0.97 4.49
C MET A 191 -16.44 0.05 3.32
N HIS A 192 -16.81 0.63 2.18
CA HIS A 192 -16.94 -0.09 0.92
C HIS A 192 -15.58 -0.57 0.42
N THR A 193 -15.55 -1.64 -0.38
CA THR A 193 -14.30 -2.23 -0.85
C THR A 193 -14.34 -2.54 -2.34
N LEU A 194 -13.30 -2.08 -3.05
CA LEU A 194 -12.99 -2.43 -4.42
C LEU A 194 -11.65 -3.19 -4.43
N GLY A 195 -11.68 -4.44 -4.87
CA GLY A 195 -10.48 -5.24 -5.06
C GLY A 195 -9.91 -5.09 -6.47
N VAL A 196 -8.59 -4.89 -6.60
CA VAL A 196 -7.86 -4.96 -7.87
C VAL A 196 -7.04 -6.24 -7.91
N THR A 197 -7.07 -7.00 -9.03
CA THR A 197 -6.42 -8.32 -9.11
C THR A 197 -4.95 -8.24 -9.52
N ASN A 198 -4.24 -7.27 -8.98
CA ASN A 198 -2.83 -7.09 -9.29
C ASN A 198 -1.95 -8.16 -8.62
N THR A 199 -2.29 -8.55 -7.38
CA THR A 199 -1.50 -9.48 -6.56
C THR A 199 -2.15 -10.85 -6.43
N VAL A 200 -3.48 -10.92 -6.26
CA VAL A 200 -4.18 -12.20 -6.10
C VAL A 200 -5.38 -12.31 -7.05
N SER A 201 -5.93 -13.51 -7.18
CA SER A 201 -7.07 -13.76 -8.07
C SER A 201 -8.35 -13.06 -7.62
N ALA A 202 -9.25 -12.79 -8.57
CA ALA A 202 -10.56 -12.24 -8.28
C ALA A 202 -11.40 -13.14 -7.34
N GLU A 203 -11.24 -14.45 -7.44
CA GLU A 203 -11.88 -15.41 -6.55
C GLU A 203 -11.43 -15.23 -5.12
N THR A 204 -10.12 -15.06 -4.90
CA THR A 204 -9.53 -14.81 -3.57
C THR A 204 -10.09 -13.53 -2.94
N LEU A 205 -10.17 -12.43 -3.69
CA LEU A 205 -10.72 -11.16 -3.19
C LEU A 205 -12.21 -11.25 -2.90
N ARG A 206 -12.98 -11.94 -3.75
CA ARG A 206 -14.41 -12.18 -3.50
C ARG A 206 -14.65 -13.07 -2.29
N ALA A 207 -13.82 -14.09 -2.07
CA ALA A 207 -13.94 -15.00 -0.93
C ALA A 207 -13.82 -14.28 0.43
N VAL A 208 -13.03 -13.22 0.51
CA VAL A 208 -12.92 -12.35 1.70
C VAL A 208 -13.93 -11.22 1.70
N GLY A 209 -14.79 -11.14 0.68
CA GLY A 209 -15.97 -10.28 0.61
C GLY A 209 -15.70 -8.89 0.05
N SER A 210 -14.74 -8.73 -0.87
CA SER A 210 -14.69 -7.52 -1.68
C SER A 210 -16.02 -7.29 -2.40
N GLU A 211 -16.61 -6.10 -2.28
CA GLU A 211 -17.94 -5.81 -2.87
C GLU A 211 -17.87 -5.79 -4.39
N VAL A 212 -16.80 -5.21 -4.92
CA VAL A 212 -16.51 -5.18 -6.36
C VAL A 212 -15.07 -5.64 -6.57
N VAL A 213 -14.82 -6.33 -7.68
CA VAL A 213 -13.46 -6.75 -8.07
C VAL A 213 -13.25 -6.44 -9.54
N THR A 214 -12.11 -5.80 -9.85
CA THR A 214 -11.69 -5.43 -11.22
C THR A 214 -10.27 -5.90 -11.51
N PRO A 215 -9.92 -6.16 -12.77
CA PRO A 215 -8.53 -6.48 -13.11
C PRO A 215 -7.52 -5.37 -12.78
N ASN A 216 -7.88 -4.11 -13.00
CA ASN A 216 -7.04 -2.94 -12.76
C ASN A 216 -7.91 -1.67 -12.73
N LEU A 217 -7.28 -0.50 -12.54
CA LEU A 217 -7.97 0.79 -12.54
C LEU A 217 -8.02 1.47 -13.93
N ALA A 218 -7.47 0.86 -14.98
CA ALA A 218 -7.46 1.46 -16.33
C ALA A 218 -8.87 1.58 -16.92
N ASP A 219 -9.73 0.61 -16.62
CA ASP A 219 -11.11 0.56 -17.10
C ASP A 219 -12.09 1.28 -16.17
N TRP A 220 -11.58 1.88 -15.10
CA TRP A 220 -12.39 2.58 -14.10
C TRP A 220 -12.42 4.08 -14.33
N ASN A 221 -13.60 4.65 -14.08
CA ASN A 221 -13.79 6.09 -14.00
C ASN A 221 -14.59 6.45 -12.74
N THR A 222 -14.67 7.74 -12.44
CA THR A 222 -15.37 8.21 -11.24
C THR A 222 -16.89 7.99 -11.28
N ASP A 223 -17.47 7.82 -12.47
CA ASP A 223 -18.90 7.52 -12.60
C ASP A 223 -19.20 6.06 -12.25
N ALA A 224 -18.26 5.13 -12.54
CA ALA A 224 -18.39 3.75 -12.11
C ALA A 224 -18.38 3.61 -10.57
N VAL A 225 -17.55 4.41 -9.88
CA VAL A 225 -17.59 4.47 -8.40
C VAL A 225 -18.96 4.89 -7.91
N HIS A 226 -19.50 5.96 -8.48
CA HIS A 226 -20.83 6.47 -8.12
C HIS A 226 -21.94 5.43 -8.39
N GLN A 227 -21.90 4.75 -9.52
CA GLN A 227 -22.95 3.80 -9.94
C GLN A 227 -22.96 2.51 -9.11
N LEU A 228 -21.81 2.08 -8.61
CA LEU A 228 -21.67 0.77 -7.96
C LEU A 228 -21.71 0.84 -6.43
N PHE A 229 -21.44 2.01 -5.82
CA PHE A 229 -21.33 2.15 -4.38
C PHE A 229 -22.33 3.17 -3.77
N ASP A 230 -23.19 3.79 -4.56
CA ASP A 230 -24.26 4.69 -4.12
C ASP A 230 -25.64 4.08 -4.26
#